data_f16b6704a0eed530eea83a3b5d4ea0ad
#
_entry.id   f16b6704a0eed530eea83a3b5d4ea0ad
#
_cell.length_a   1.000
_cell.length_b   1.000
_cell.length_c   1.000
_cell.angle_alpha   90.00
_cell.angle_beta   90.00
_cell.angle_gamma   90.00
#
_symmetry.space_group_name_H-M   'P 1'
#
loop_
_entity.id
_entity.type
_entity.pdbx_description
1 polymer ?
#
loop_
_entity_poly.entity_id
_entity_poly.type
_entity_poly.pdbx_seq_one_letter_code
_entity_poly.pdbx_strand_id
1 'polypeptide(L)'
;MNGKDIGLLIIRVGIGALFIMHGYPKIMGGSTQWLWLGNQMAAIGIRFYPTFWGFLAACSEFFGGILLILGLGTRFAAFFIGCVMVVALSMHFNLGDAFGVYSHPLALLVVLAGLFFAGAGKK
;
A
#
# COMPACT_ATOMS: atom_id res chain seq x y z
N MET A 1 -2.33 -23.04 -16.21
CA MET A 1 -1.61 -21.88 -15.61
C MET A 1 -0.12 -22.09 -15.83
N ASN A 2 0.54 -21.13 -16.44
CA ASN A 2 1.99 -21.23 -16.68
C ASN A 2 2.78 -20.63 -15.50
N GLY A 3 4.13 -20.71 -15.57
CA GLY A 3 4.98 -20.20 -14.49
C GLY A 3 4.81 -18.73 -14.20
N LYS A 4 4.52 -17.93 -15.23
CA LYS A 4 4.27 -16.51 -15.11
C LYS A 4 3.00 -16.24 -14.29
N ASP A 5 1.93 -16.97 -14.56
CA ASP A 5 0.67 -16.84 -13.83
C ASP A 5 0.80 -17.31 -12.39
N ILE A 6 1.54 -18.38 -12.17
CA ILE A 6 1.81 -18.90 -10.82
C ILE A 6 2.62 -17.87 -10.03
N GLY A 7 3.63 -17.26 -10.65
CA GLY A 7 4.44 -16.22 -10.01
C GLY A 7 3.61 -15.02 -9.61
N LEU A 8 2.73 -14.56 -10.50
CA LEU A 8 1.83 -13.45 -10.19
C LEU A 8 0.86 -13.79 -9.06
N LEU A 9 0.34 -15.02 -9.04
CA LEU A 9 -0.54 -15.47 -7.97
C LEU A 9 0.18 -15.45 -6.62
N ILE A 10 1.41 -15.96 -6.56
CA ILE A 10 2.21 -15.96 -5.33
C ILE A 10 2.43 -14.54 -4.83
N ILE A 11 2.82 -13.63 -5.72
CA ILE A 11 3.05 -12.22 -5.37
C ILE A 11 1.76 -11.58 -4.86
N ARG A 12 0.66 -11.76 -5.56
CA ARG A 12 -0.64 -11.17 -5.18
C ARG A 12 -1.09 -11.65 -3.80
N VAL A 13 -1.03 -12.95 -3.56
CA VAL A 13 -1.49 -13.53 -2.29
C VAL A 13 -0.57 -13.10 -1.15
N GLY A 14 0.74 -13.17 -1.34
CA GLY A 14 1.71 -12.82 -0.31
C GLY A 14 1.65 -11.33 0.05
N ILE A 15 1.72 -10.47 -0.95
CA ILE A 15 1.69 -9.02 -0.75
C ILE A 15 0.31 -8.58 -0.23
N GLY A 16 -0.76 -9.17 -0.77
CA GLY A 16 -2.11 -8.88 -0.31
C GLY A 16 -2.30 -9.21 1.17
N ALA A 17 -1.83 -10.37 1.60
CA ALA A 17 -1.90 -10.78 3.00
C ALA A 17 -1.13 -9.80 3.91
N LEU A 18 0.06 -9.37 3.48
CA LEU A 18 0.84 -8.39 4.24
C LEU A 18 0.09 -7.08 4.39
N PHE A 19 -0.54 -6.58 3.33
CA PHE A 19 -1.29 -5.32 3.42
C PHE A 19 -2.56 -5.45 4.25
N ILE A 20 -3.21 -6.59 4.25
CA ILE A 20 -4.34 -6.83 5.16
C ILE A 20 -3.86 -6.76 6.61
N MET A 21 -2.73 -7.39 6.92
CA MET A 21 -2.16 -7.38 8.26
C MET A 21 -1.71 -5.98 8.69
N HIS A 22 -1.25 -5.16 7.74
CA HIS A 22 -0.86 -3.77 8.02
C HIS A 22 -2.07 -2.84 8.11
N GLY A 23 -3.06 -3.06 7.26
CA GLY A 23 -4.23 -2.17 7.19
C GLY A 23 -5.26 -2.41 8.28
N TYR A 24 -5.40 -3.65 8.73
CA TYR A 24 -6.41 -4.00 9.72
C TYR A 24 -6.28 -3.20 11.02
N PRO A 25 -5.11 -3.17 11.69
CA PRO A 25 -4.97 -2.38 12.91
C PRO A 25 -5.13 -0.89 12.68
N LYS A 26 -4.79 -0.40 11.48
CA LYS A 26 -4.97 1.02 11.14
C LYS A 26 -6.44 1.40 11.07
N ILE A 27 -7.27 0.54 10.48
CA ILE A 27 -8.72 0.76 10.43
C ILE A 27 -9.30 0.71 11.83
N MET A 28 -8.92 -0.29 12.60
CA MET A 28 -9.47 -0.50 13.95
C MET A 28 -8.96 0.53 14.97
N GLY A 29 -7.87 1.24 14.65
CA GLY A 29 -7.32 2.26 15.52
C GLY A 29 -8.17 3.52 15.66
N GLY A 30 -9.14 3.72 14.78
CA GLY A 30 -10.08 4.83 14.85
C GLY A 30 -9.47 6.17 14.42
N SER A 31 -10.18 7.25 14.73
CA SER A 31 -9.85 8.59 14.25
C SER A 31 -8.47 9.10 14.70
N THR A 32 -8.00 8.69 15.87
CA THR A 32 -6.66 9.07 16.34
C THR A 32 -5.57 8.49 15.43
N GLN A 33 -5.72 7.21 15.06
CA GLN A 33 -4.78 6.55 14.16
C GLN A 33 -4.85 7.15 12.76
N TRP A 34 -6.07 7.44 12.29
CA TRP A 34 -6.26 8.05 10.96
C TRP A 34 -5.65 9.44 10.89
N LEU A 35 -5.77 10.23 11.96
CA LEU A 35 -5.16 11.54 12.04
C LEU A 35 -3.63 11.45 11.95
N TRP A 36 -3.05 10.51 12.69
CA TRP A 36 -1.59 10.30 12.66
C TRP A 36 -1.12 9.90 11.26
N LEU A 37 -1.81 8.96 10.63
CA LEU A 37 -1.49 8.52 9.27
C LEU A 37 -1.65 9.65 8.26
N GLY A 38 -2.75 10.40 8.36
CA GLY A 38 -3.06 11.48 7.42
C GLY A 38 -2.08 12.64 7.52
N ASN A 39 -1.50 12.87 8.70
CA ASN A 39 -0.50 13.91 8.87
C ASN A 39 0.78 13.63 8.06
N GLN A 40 1.01 12.38 7.66
CA GLN A 40 2.14 12.02 6.81
C GLN A 40 2.02 12.64 5.40
N MET A 41 0.81 13.00 4.99
CA MET A 41 0.58 13.69 3.71
C MET A 41 1.30 15.03 3.63
N ALA A 42 1.68 15.62 4.78
CA ALA A 42 2.46 16.84 4.80
C ALA A 42 3.82 16.66 4.10
N ALA A 43 4.34 15.43 4.03
CA ALA A 43 5.59 15.13 3.33
C ALA A 43 5.51 15.45 1.83
N ILE A 44 4.32 15.43 1.26
CA ILE A 44 4.09 15.79 -0.15
C ILE A 44 3.28 17.08 -0.28
N GLY A 45 3.21 17.87 0.80
CA GLY A 45 2.60 19.19 0.78
C GLY A 45 1.10 19.24 1.04
N ILE A 46 0.46 18.11 1.34
CA ILE A 46 -0.97 18.06 1.62
C ILE A 46 -1.19 18.12 3.13
N ARG A 47 -1.82 19.20 3.61
CA ARG A 47 -1.99 19.46 5.04
C ARG A 47 -3.44 19.65 5.48
N PHE A 48 -4.39 19.39 4.57
CA PHE A 48 -5.82 19.49 4.87
C PHE A 48 -6.45 18.11 5.02
N TYR A 49 -7.48 18.03 5.86
CA TYR A 49 -8.25 16.79 6.10
C TYR A 49 -7.39 15.56 6.43
N PRO A 50 -6.47 15.67 7.39
CA PRO A 50 -5.56 14.55 7.67
C PRO A 50 -6.29 13.26 8.10
N THR A 51 -7.36 13.37 8.89
CA THR A 51 -8.12 12.18 9.32
C THR A 51 -8.74 11.46 8.12
N PHE A 52 -9.25 12.20 7.14
CA PHE A 52 -9.80 11.62 5.92
C PHE A 52 -8.72 10.86 5.13
N TRP A 53 -7.55 11.50 4.94
CA TRP A 53 -6.45 10.87 4.21
C TRP A 53 -5.95 9.63 4.93
N GLY A 54 -5.87 9.66 6.26
CA GLY A 54 -5.46 8.51 7.04
C GLY A 54 -6.44 7.35 6.94
N PHE A 55 -7.73 7.64 6.98
CA PHE A 55 -8.77 6.64 6.79
C PHE A 55 -8.69 6.03 5.38
N LEU A 56 -8.51 6.87 4.36
CA LEU A 56 -8.37 6.42 2.98
C LEU A 56 -7.16 5.52 2.81
N ALA A 57 -6.03 5.88 3.43
CA ALA A 57 -4.82 5.08 3.39
C ALA A 57 -5.04 3.70 4.04
N ALA A 58 -5.66 3.67 5.21
CA ALA A 58 -5.96 2.42 5.92
C ALA A 58 -6.87 1.53 5.10
N CYS A 59 -7.92 2.10 4.51
CA CYS A 59 -8.84 1.36 3.64
C CYS A 59 -8.14 0.85 2.39
N SER A 60 -7.27 1.66 1.79
CA SER A 60 -6.52 1.26 0.60
C SER A 60 -5.68 0.02 0.86
N GLU A 61 -4.97 0.00 1.99
CA GLU A 61 -4.14 -1.16 2.34
C GLU A 61 -4.99 -2.39 2.63
N PHE A 62 -6.03 -2.25 3.44
CA PHE A 62 -6.85 -3.39 3.86
C PHE A 62 -7.66 -3.96 2.69
N PHE A 63 -8.48 -3.13 2.06
CA PHE A 63 -9.33 -3.59 0.97
C PHE A 63 -8.54 -3.88 -0.30
N GLY A 64 -7.48 -3.09 -0.55
CA GLY A 64 -6.57 -3.36 -1.65
C GLY A 64 -5.88 -4.70 -1.50
N GLY A 65 -5.47 -5.04 -0.28
CA GLY A 65 -4.89 -6.36 0.01
C GLY A 65 -5.86 -7.50 -0.32
N ILE A 66 -7.13 -7.34 0.04
CA ILE A 66 -8.17 -8.33 -0.28
C ILE A 66 -8.33 -8.48 -1.80
N LEU A 67 -8.38 -7.35 -2.51
CA LEU A 67 -8.50 -7.37 -3.97
C LEU A 67 -7.30 -8.05 -4.64
N LEU A 68 -6.11 -7.84 -4.11
CA LEU A 68 -4.92 -8.50 -4.63
C LEU A 68 -5.00 -10.01 -4.48
N ILE A 69 -5.45 -10.49 -3.31
CA ILE A 69 -5.59 -11.93 -3.07
C ILE A 69 -6.61 -12.52 -4.04
N LEU A 70 -7.75 -11.86 -4.20
CA LEU A 70 -8.82 -12.34 -5.08
C LEU A 70 -8.49 -12.17 -6.56
N GLY A 71 -7.52 -11.32 -6.89
CA GLY A 71 -7.18 -11.00 -8.27
C GLY A 71 -8.21 -10.15 -8.96
N LEU A 72 -9.04 -9.43 -8.20
CA LEU A 72 -10.06 -8.52 -8.71
C LEU A 72 -9.56 -7.09 -8.62
N GLY A 73 -9.61 -6.35 -9.73
CA GLY A 73 -9.17 -4.96 -9.74
C GLY A 73 -7.71 -4.81 -9.30
N THR A 74 -6.86 -5.75 -9.66
CA THR A 74 -5.46 -5.79 -9.22
C THR A 74 -4.72 -4.51 -9.53
N ARG A 75 -4.89 -3.95 -10.73
CA ARG A 75 -4.22 -2.69 -11.11
C ARG A 75 -4.71 -1.53 -10.28
N PHE A 76 -6.01 -1.48 -10.03
CA PHE A 76 -6.62 -0.44 -9.19
C PHE A 76 -6.09 -0.52 -7.76
N ALA A 77 -6.08 -1.73 -7.17
CA ALA A 77 -5.55 -1.94 -5.82
C ALA A 77 -4.07 -1.57 -5.75
N ALA A 78 -3.27 -2.01 -6.71
CA ALA A 78 -1.84 -1.72 -6.75
C ALA A 78 -1.58 -0.21 -6.84
N PHE A 79 -2.40 0.51 -7.60
CA PHE A 79 -2.28 1.96 -7.70
C PHE A 79 -2.53 2.66 -6.36
N PHE A 80 -3.63 2.32 -5.69
CA PHE A 80 -3.97 2.96 -4.42
C PHE A 80 -2.97 2.64 -3.32
N ILE A 81 -2.59 1.37 -3.19
CA ILE A 81 -1.57 1.00 -2.19
C ILE A 81 -0.23 1.64 -2.55
N GLY A 82 0.09 1.71 -3.85
CA GLY A 82 1.29 2.36 -4.32
C GLY A 82 1.36 3.83 -3.92
N CYS A 83 0.24 4.54 -3.99
CA CYS A 83 0.16 5.93 -3.53
C CYS A 83 0.47 6.05 -2.03
N VAL A 84 -0.03 5.10 -1.22
CA VAL A 84 0.26 5.07 0.21
C VAL A 84 1.76 4.87 0.43
N MET A 85 2.38 3.99 -0.35
CA MET A 85 3.82 3.73 -0.23
C MET A 85 4.66 4.94 -0.65
N VAL A 86 4.21 5.70 -1.66
CA VAL A 86 4.90 6.94 -2.06
C VAL A 86 4.90 7.95 -0.91
N VAL A 87 3.77 8.11 -0.23
CA VAL A 87 3.68 9.00 0.93
C VAL A 87 4.60 8.52 2.05
N ALA A 88 4.58 7.22 2.35
CA ALA A 88 5.44 6.65 3.39
C ALA A 88 6.92 6.86 3.07
N LEU A 89 7.31 6.65 1.82
CA LEU A 89 8.68 6.84 1.37
C LEU A 89 9.11 8.30 1.51
N SER A 90 8.23 9.23 1.09
CA SER A 90 8.48 10.67 1.20
C SER A 90 8.66 11.09 2.67
N MET A 91 7.85 10.53 3.56
CA MET A 91 7.96 10.80 4.99
C MET A 91 9.33 10.36 5.52
N HIS A 92 9.78 9.15 5.16
CA HIS A 92 11.07 8.65 5.61
C HIS A 92 12.24 9.49 5.07
N PHE A 93 12.15 9.95 3.83
CA PHE A 93 13.15 10.86 3.27
C PHE A 93 13.19 12.19 4.02
N ASN A 94 12.03 12.75 4.35
CA ASN A 94 11.95 14.01 5.10
C ASN A 94 12.49 13.88 6.52
N LEU A 95 12.37 12.70 7.12
CA LEU A 95 12.91 12.43 8.45
C LEU A 95 14.41 12.12 8.43
N GLY A 96 14.99 11.97 7.23
CA GLY A 96 16.39 11.62 7.10
C GLY A 96 16.72 10.19 7.50
N ASP A 97 15.75 9.29 7.41
CA ASP A 97 15.92 7.89 7.79
C ASP A 97 16.92 7.17 6.89
N ALA A 98 17.62 6.18 7.45
CA ALA A 98 18.61 5.40 6.74
C ALA A 98 17.96 4.45 5.73
N PHE A 99 18.74 3.98 4.76
CA PHE A 99 18.31 3.07 3.71
C PHE A 99 17.57 1.84 4.27
N GLY A 100 18.05 1.27 5.37
CA GLY A 100 17.42 0.10 5.99
C GLY A 100 15.96 0.34 6.39
N VAL A 101 15.60 1.59 6.69
CA VAL A 101 14.23 1.97 7.05
C VAL A 101 13.39 2.22 5.81
N TYR A 102 13.84 3.11 4.91
CA TYR A 102 13.01 3.48 3.76
C TYR A 102 13.00 2.43 2.64
N SER A 103 13.93 1.48 2.66
CA SER A 103 13.97 0.42 1.65
C SER A 103 12.74 -0.47 1.70
N HIS A 104 12.09 -0.61 2.85
CA HIS A 104 10.90 -1.43 3.00
C HIS A 104 9.73 -0.90 2.16
N PRO A 105 9.27 0.35 2.34
CA PRO A 105 8.23 0.89 1.46
C PRO A 105 8.70 1.01 0.01
N LEU A 106 9.98 1.23 -0.24
CA LEU A 106 10.50 1.28 -1.59
C LEU A 106 10.38 -0.07 -2.29
N ALA A 107 10.75 -1.16 -1.61
CA ALA A 107 10.63 -2.51 -2.18
C ALA A 107 9.18 -2.86 -2.49
N LEU A 108 8.26 -2.53 -1.57
CA LEU A 108 6.83 -2.76 -1.79
C LEU A 108 6.30 -1.93 -2.96
N LEU A 109 6.76 -0.70 -3.09
CA LEU A 109 6.37 0.17 -4.20
C LEU A 109 6.81 -0.42 -5.54
N VAL A 110 8.02 -0.97 -5.63
CA VAL A 110 8.52 -1.61 -6.85
C VAL A 110 7.63 -2.79 -7.23
N VAL A 111 7.28 -3.64 -6.27
CA VAL A 111 6.40 -4.78 -6.51
C VAL A 111 5.02 -4.31 -6.99
N LEU A 112 4.47 -3.29 -6.35
CA LEU A 112 3.16 -2.76 -6.71
C LEU A 112 3.17 -2.12 -8.10
N ALA A 113 4.25 -1.44 -8.47
CA ALA A 113 4.39 -0.89 -9.81
C ALA A 113 4.39 -2.01 -10.85
N GLY A 114 5.08 -3.11 -10.57
CA GLY A 114 5.07 -4.29 -11.44
C GLY A 114 3.67 -4.87 -11.58
N LEU A 115 2.94 -5.00 -10.48
CA LEU A 115 1.57 -5.50 -10.49
C LEU A 115 0.62 -4.57 -11.24
N PHE A 116 0.85 -3.26 -11.14
CA PHE A 116 0.04 -2.29 -11.85
C PHE A 116 0.09 -2.53 -13.36
N PHE A 117 1.27 -2.77 -13.89
CA PHE A 117 1.43 -3.04 -15.32
C PHE A 117 1.05 -4.46 -15.72
N ALA A 118 1.40 -5.44 -14.91
CA ALA A 118 1.13 -6.86 -15.21
C ALA A 118 -0.34 -7.25 -15.02
N GLY A 119 -1.01 -6.63 -14.05
CA GLY A 119 -2.35 -7.03 -13.66
C GLY A 119 -2.35 -8.36 -12.89
N ALA A 120 -3.53 -8.99 -12.83
CA ALA A 120 -3.71 -10.21 -12.02
C ALA A 120 -3.07 -11.46 -12.64
N GLY A 121 -2.82 -11.44 -13.93
CA GLY A 121 -2.48 -12.65 -14.65
C GLY A 121 -3.72 -13.53 -14.81
N LYS A 122 -3.51 -14.77 -15.17
CA LYS A 122 -4.58 -15.76 -15.30
C LYS A 122 -4.96 -16.31 -13.95
N LYS A 123 -6.22 -16.35 -13.65
CA LYS A 123 -6.75 -16.83 -12.36
C LYS A 123 -7.05 -18.31 -12.40
#